data_44a2c8eb8d777cc4c63b9f6c51176aea
#
_entry.id   44a2c8eb8d777cc4c63b9f6c51176aea
#
_cell.length_a   1.000
_cell.length_b   1.000
_cell.length_c   1.000
_cell.angle_alpha   90.00
_cell.angle_beta   90.00
_cell.angle_gamma   90.00
#
_symmetry.space_group_name_H-M   'P 1'
#
loop_
_entity.id
_entity.type
_entity.pdbx_description
1 polymer ?
#
loop_
_entity_poly.entity_id
_entity_poly.type
_entity_poly.pdbx_seq_one_letter_code
_entity_poly.pdbx_strand_id
1 'polypeptide(L)'
;METKFYYSYNAEGNAYVGKYPALKNPRRQTEYLLPAMATFKEPPTTKENEVAIWNGNDWEIESDFRGKTQINLETREVSKIDYIGDVKLGFQKVTEEIANNILQFPDKYKQIDNQLVDISGTEEYRQYLHEKEIAERKSQIESELLELDSKRVRAICEPSIKDETTGETWLDYYNSQVLTLRKELREII
;
A
#
# COMPACT_ATOMS: atom_id res chain seq x y z
N MET A 1 2.62 27.96 -48.88
CA MET A 1 3.66 28.41 -47.92
C MET A 1 3.83 27.32 -46.91
N GLU A 2 5.02 26.85 -46.70
CA GLU A 2 5.29 25.80 -45.70
C GLU A 2 5.25 26.42 -44.28
N THR A 3 4.42 25.86 -43.40
CA THR A 3 4.28 26.36 -42.04
C THR A 3 5.40 25.74 -41.20
N LYS A 4 6.31 26.56 -40.67
CA LYS A 4 7.32 26.10 -39.73
C LYS A 4 6.75 26.01 -38.33
N PHE A 5 7.08 24.96 -37.60
CA PHE A 5 6.63 24.74 -36.22
C PHE A 5 7.79 24.88 -35.23
N TYR A 6 7.47 25.28 -34.02
CA TYR A 6 8.37 25.14 -32.88
C TYR A 6 7.71 24.21 -31.86
N TYR A 7 8.54 23.62 -31.00
CA TYR A 7 8.17 22.67 -29.95
C TYR A 7 8.56 23.27 -28.63
N SER A 8 7.59 23.50 -27.75
CA SER A 8 7.84 24.11 -26.46
C SER A 8 8.01 23.06 -25.36
N TYR A 9 8.78 23.43 -24.35
CA TYR A 9 9.02 22.64 -23.16
C TYR A 9 8.82 23.50 -21.90
N ASN A 10 8.50 22.87 -20.76
CA ASN A 10 8.28 23.58 -19.51
C ASN A 10 9.60 23.97 -18.85
N ALA A 11 9.54 24.95 -17.90
CA ALA A 11 10.69 25.41 -17.14
C ALA A 11 11.13 24.42 -16.03
N GLU A 12 10.21 23.54 -15.60
CA GLU A 12 10.42 22.62 -14.47
C GLU A 12 10.83 21.23 -14.93
N GLY A 13 11.90 21.08 -15.66
CA GLY A 13 12.39 19.77 -16.13
C GLY A 13 12.42 19.64 -17.64
N ASN A 14 12.16 20.73 -18.38
CA ASN A 14 12.28 20.78 -19.85
C ASN A 14 11.43 19.76 -20.59
N ALA A 15 10.32 19.31 -19.99
CA ALA A 15 9.43 18.34 -20.61
C ALA A 15 8.62 18.96 -21.76
N TYR A 16 8.45 18.22 -22.85
CA TYR A 16 7.67 18.62 -24.00
C TYR A 16 6.23 18.98 -23.62
N VAL A 17 5.77 20.14 -24.09
CA VAL A 17 4.42 20.65 -23.81
C VAL A 17 3.55 20.63 -25.06
N GLY A 18 4.11 21.03 -26.21
CA GLY A 18 3.29 21.10 -27.42
C GLY A 18 4.00 21.65 -28.65
N LYS A 19 3.35 21.47 -29.82
CA LYS A 19 3.76 21.93 -31.14
C LYS A 19 2.92 23.15 -31.56
N TYR A 20 3.58 24.23 -31.93
CA TYR A 20 2.93 25.48 -32.29
C TYR A 20 3.50 26.05 -33.58
N PRO A 21 2.68 26.78 -34.41
CA PRO A 21 3.17 27.43 -35.61
C PRO A 21 4.08 28.61 -35.28
N ALA A 22 5.22 28.68 -35.91
CA ALA A 22 6.19 29.76 -35.73
C ALA A 22 5.81 30.99 -36.55
N LEU A 23 5.87 32.15 -35.96
CA LEU A 23 5.63 33.42 -36.63
C LEU A 23 6.92 33.87 -37.36
N LYS A 24 6.75 34.46 -38.55
CA LYS A 24 7.88 35.10 -39.27
C LYS A 24 8.34 36.34 -38.50
N ASN A 25 9.65 36.55 -38.49
CA ASN A 25 10.26 37.75 -37.94
C ASN A 25 9.83 38.97 -38.80
N PRO A 26 9.13 39.99 -38.26
CA PRO A 26 8.68 41.14 -39.02
C PRO A 26 9.82 41.99 -39.61
N ARG A 27 11.02 41.92 -39.02
CA ARG A 27 12.21 42.65 -39.48
C ARG A 27 13.06 41.83 -40.47
N ARG A 28 12.94 40.50 -40.44
CA ARG A 28 13.68 39.58 -41.26
C ARG A 28 12.78 38.44 -41.75
N GLN A 29 12.08 38.66 -42.85
CA GLN A 29 11.02 37.75 -43.34
C GLN A 29 11.51 36.34 -43.68
N THR A 30 12.80 36.11 -43.77
CA THR A 30 13.44 34.79 -43.97
C THR A 30 13.62 34.00 -42.69
N GLU A 31 13.51 34.66 -41.53
CA GLU A 31 13.68 34.04 -40.18
C GLU A 31 12.33 33.83 -39.48
N TYR A 32 12.29 32.87 -38.63
CA TYR A 32 11.15 32.60 -37.76
C TYR A 32 11.49 32.96 -36.31
N LEU A 33 10.51 33.46 -35.58
CA LEU A 33 10.66 33.76 -34.18
C LEU A 33 10.60 32.44 -33.36
N LEU A 34 11.55 32.27 -32.49
CA LEU A 34 11.58 31.17 -31.54
C LEU A 34 11.32 31.73 -30.12
N PRO A 35 10.21 31.36 -29.48
CA PRO A 35 9.95 31.76 -28.09
C PRO A 35 10.98 31.20 -27.11
N ALA A 36 11.04 31.78 -25.92
CA ALA A 36 11.74 31.14 -24.81
C ALA A 36 11.16 29.75 -24.51
N MET A 37 11.96 28.84 -24.00
CA MET A 37 11.56 27.44 -23.71
C MET A 37 10.97 26.74 -24.94
N ALA A 38 11.59 26.93 -26.10
CA ALA A 38 11.18 26.28 -27.34
C ALA A 38 12.38 25.96 -28.22
N THR A 39 12.22 24.99 -29.11
CA THR A 39 13.17 24.59 -30.14
C THR A 39 12.47 24.33 -31.48
N PHE A 40 13.20 24.43 -32.58
CA PHE A 40 12.70 23.99 -33.88
C PHE A 40 12.87 22.49 -34.16
N LYS A 41 13.58 21.80 -33.27
CA LYS A 41 13.82 20.37 -33.38
C LYS A 41 12.59 19.59 -32.90
N GLU A 42 12.10 18.71 -33.75
CA GLU A 42 10.91 17.91 -33.47
C GLU A 42 11.24 16.83 -32.40
N PRO A 43 10.41 16.69 -31.34
CA PRO A 43 10.61 15.64 -30.35
C PRO A 43 10.33 14.25 -30.96
N PRO A 44 10.98 13.21 -30.46
CA PRO A 44 10.66 11.84 -30.83
C PRO A 44 9.23 11.48 -30.38
N THR A 45 8.64 10.48 -31.04
CA THR A 45 7.36 9.91 -30.60
C THR A 45 7.58 9.14 -29.29
N THR A 46 6.83 9.49 -28.27
CA THR A 46 6.87 8.83 -26.96
C THR A 46 5.76 7.78 -26.84
N LYS A 47 5.99 6.75 -26.04
CA LYS A 47 5.01 5.74 -25.66
C LYS A 47 4.26 6.17 -24.40
N GLU A 48 3.32 5.32 -23.98
CA GLU A 48 2.68 5.50 -22.66
C GLU A 48 3.72 5.46 -21.52
N ASN A 49 3.61 6.37 -20.58
CA ASN A 49 4.54 6.58 -19.47
C ASN A 49 5.96 7.02 -19.89
N GLU A 50 6.07 7.70 -21.02
CA GLU A 50 7.30 8.35 -21.49
C GLU A 50 7.03 9.82 -21.81
N VAL A 51 8.05 10.65 -21.65
CA VAL A 51 8.03 12.06 -22.01
C VAL A 51 9.35 12.44 -22.68
N ALA A 52 9.30 13.33 -23.66
CA ALA A 52 10.49 13.90 -24.28
C ALA A 52 10.98 15.09 -23.43
N ILE A 53 12.26 15.08 -23.04
CA ILE A 53 12.93 16.12 -22.27
C ILE A 53 13.97 16.82 -23.16
N TRP A 54 13.99 18.15 -23.14
CA TRP A 54 14.98 18.94 -23.86
C TRP A 54 16.24 19.14 -23.03
N ASN A 55 17.38 18.58 -23.43
CA ASN A 55 18.65 18.72 -22.73
C ASN A 55 19.45 19.99 -23.11
N GLY A 56 18.90 20.88 -23.93
CA GLY A 56 19.56 22.06 -24.47
C GLY A 56 20.09 21.89 -25.90
N ASN A 57 20.26 20.67 -26.36
CA ASN A 57 20.75 20.35 -27.69
C ASN A 57 19.87 19.36 -28.45
N ASP A 58 19.32 18.40 -27.75
CA ASP A 58 18.46 17.35 -28.32
C ASP A 58 17.35 16.94 -27.33
N TRP A 59 16.40 16.13 -27.84
CA TRP A 59 15.38 15.50 -27.05
C TRP A 59 15.86 14.14 -26.55
N GLU A 60 15.64 13.89 -25.27
CA GLU A 60 15.83 12.58 -24.62
C GLU A 60 14.49 12.05 -24.14
N ILE A 61 14.32 10.73 -24.16
CA ILE A 61 13.08 10.10 -23.68
C ILE A 61 13.32 9.64 -22.25
N GLU A 62 12.45 10.09 -21.33
CA GLU A 62 12.47 9.74 -19.92
C GLU A 62 11.15 9.05 -19.54
N SER A 63 11.20 8.22 -18.49
CA SER A 63 9.99 7.66 -17.88
C SER A 63 9.13 8.75 -17.27
N ASP A 64 7.81 8.70 -17.48
CA ASP A 64 6.84 9.63 -16.88
C ASP A 64 5.70 8.88 -16.19
N PHE A 65 5.85 8.71 -14.89
CA PHE A 65 4.85 8.07 -14.04
C PHE A 65 4.07 9.06 -13.19
N ARG A 66 4.13 10.34 -13.48
CA ARG A 66 3.40 11.39 -12.75
C ARG A 66 1.90 11.07 -12.66
N GLY A 67 1.33 11.26 -11.47
CA GLY A 67 -0.07 10.94 -11.17
C GLY A 67 -0.34 9.46 -10.87
N LYS A 68 0.61 8.55 -11.14
CA LYS A 68 0.50 7.15 -10.70
C LYS A 68 0.74 7.05 -9.20
N THR A 69 0.22 5.99 -8.61
CA THR A 69 0.37 5.72 -7.18
C THR A 69 1.66 4.97 -6.91
N GLN A 70 2.36 5.36 -5.87
CA GLN A 70 3.51 4.64 -5.32
C GLN A 70 3.34 4.41 -3.82
N ILE A 71 3.99 3.38 -3.31
CA ILE A 71 4.04 3.05 -1.89
C ILE A 71 5.49 2.99 -1.43
N ASN A 72 5.77 3.57 -0.27
CA ASN A 72 7.05 3.44 0.39
C ASN A 72 7.18 2.01 0.94
N LEU A 73 8.28 1.33 0.65
CA LEU A 73 8.48 -0.08 1.01
C LEU A 73 8.67 -0.29 2.51
N GLU A 74 9.20 0.71 3.22
CA GLU A 74 9.47 0.65 4.65
C GLU A 74 8.29 1.15 5.48
N THR A 75 7.81 2.38 5.20
CA THR A 75 6.76 3.04 5.98
C THR A 75 5.34 2.64 5.56
N ARG A 76 5.18 2.03 4.38
CA ARG A 76 3.89 1.72 3.74
C ARG A 76 3.06 2.97 3.40
N GLU A 77 3.68 4.14 3.42
CA GLU A 77 3.00 5.38 3.05
C GLU A 77 2.71 5.42 1.54
N VAL A 78 1.47 5.77 1.21
CA VAL A 78 1.00 5.87 -0.17
C VAL A 78 1.04 7.32 -0.62
N SER A 79 1.61 7.57 -1.79
CA SER A 79 1.69 8.90 -2.40
C SER A 79 1.53 8.84 -3.91
N LYS A 80 1.34 10.00 -4.54
CA LYS A 80 1.40 10.12 -6.00
C LYS A 80 2.82 10.48 -6.43
N ILE A 81 3.23 9.93 -7.58
CA ILE A 81 4.49 10.31 -8.22
C ILE A 81 4.30 11.69 -8.82
N ASP A 82 5.14 12.65 -8.46
CA ASP A 82 5.10 14.06 -8.88
C ASP A 82 6.33 14.50 -9.70
N TYR A 83 7.24 13.58 -9.97
CA TYR A 83 8.49 13.80 -10.69
C TYR A 83 8.57 12.97 -11.98
N ILE A 84 9.47 13.39 -12.89
CA ILE A 84 9.82 12.66 -14.12
C ILE A 84 11.02 11.75 -13.82
N GLY A 85 11.09 10.62 -14.48
CA GLY A 85 12.11 9.60 -14.30
C GLY A 85 11.56 8.30 -13.70
N ASP A 86 12.47 7.38 -13.42
CA ASP A 86 12.14 6.10 -12.83
C ASP A 86 11.69 6.23 -11.37
N VAL A 87 10.97 5.22 -10.90
CA VAL A 87 10.51 5.15 -9.50
C VAL A 87 11.73 5.17 -8.57
N LYS A 88 11.73 6.07 -7.59
CA LYS A 88 12.83 6.24 -6.64
C LYS A 88 13.06 4.97 -5.82
N LEU A 89 14.32 4.75 -5.44
CA LEU A 89 14.69 3.66 -4.56
C LEU A 89 13.90 3.74 -3.23
N GLY A 90 13.44 2.60 -2.74
CA GLY A 90 12.60 2.53 -1.54
C GLY A 90 11.11 2.74 -1.81
N PHE A 91 10.72 2.93 -3.07
CA PHE A 91 9.32 3.02 -3.48
C PHE A 91 8.99 1.96 -4.52
N GLN A 92 7.73 1.58 -4.57
CA GLN A 92 7.16 0.70 -5.59
C GLN A 92 5.93 1.36 -6.22
N LYS A 93 5.88 1.37 -7.55
CA LYS A 93 4.68 1.78 -8.27
C LYS A 93 3.62 0.68 -8.16
N VAL A 94 2.42 1.07 -7.75
CA VAL A 94 1.29 0.16 -7.55
C VAL A 94 0.01 0.80 -8.11
N THR A 95 -1.04 0.00 -8.29
CA THR A 95 -2.39 0.53 -8.52
C THR A 95 -2.99 1.02 -7.20
N GLU A 96 -4.01 1.88 -7.27
CA GLU A 96 -4.73 2.31 -6.06
C GLU A 96 -5.38 1.13 -5.32
N GLU A 97 -5.87 0.14 -6.07
CA GLU A 97 -6.46 -1.08 -5.52
C GLU A 97 -5.42 -1.89 -4.72
N ILE A 98 -4.23 -2.10 -5.30
CA ILE A 98 -3.13 -2.81 -4.61
C ILE A 98 -2.67 -2.02 -3.39
N ALA A 99 -2.52 -0.69 -3.49
CA ALA A 99 -2.15 0.14 -2.36
C ALA A 99 -3.14 0.01 -1.20
N ASN A 100 -4.44 0.08 -1.48
CA ASN A 100 -5.49 -0.09 -0.49
C ASN A 100 -5.47 -1.49 0.14
N ASN A 101 -5.22 -2.52 -0.67
CA ASN A 101 -5.11 -3.91 -0.17
C ASN A 101 -3.90 -4.08 0.77
N ILE A 102 -2.75 -3.50 0.43
CA ILE A 102 -1.55 -3.50 1.28
C ILE A 102 -1.84 -2.82 2.63
N LEU A 103 -2.55 -1.68 2.63
CA LEU A 103 -2.89 -0.94 3.84
C LEU A 103 -3.91 -1.71 4.72
N GLN A 104 -4.88 -2.35 4.09
CA GLN A 104 -5.93 -3.10 4.79
C GLN A 104 -5.41 -4.44 5.35
N PHE A 105 -4.52 -5.11 4.62
CA PHE A 105 -4.02 -6.43 4.96
C PHE A 105 -2.48 -6.48 4.89
N PRO A 106 -1.77 -5.74 5.76
CA PRO A 106 -0.30 -5.61 5.68
C PRO A 106 0.42 -6.96 5.82
N ASP A 107 -0.14 -7.88 6.60
CA ASP A 107 0.44 -9.22 6.84
C ASP A 107 0.47 -10.10 5.58
N LYS A 108 -0.35 -9.78 4.56
CA LYS A 108 -0.34 -10.49 3.27
C LYS A 108 0.84 -10.14 2.37
N TYR A 109 1.57 -9.07 2.70
CA TYR A 109 2.61 -8.52 1.84
C TYR A 109 3.96 -8.52 2.54
N LYS A 110 4.92 -9.22 1.93
CA LYS A 110 6.31 -9.28 2.39
C LYS A 110 7.21 -8.54 1.42
N GLN A 111 8.20 -7.83 1.92
CA GLN A 111 9.21 -7.21 1.08
C GLN A 111 10.22 -8.28 0.64
N ILE A 112 10.29 -8.51 -0.67
CA ILE A 112 11.21 -9.45 -1.32
C ILE A 112 11.84 -8.72 -2.51
N ASP A 113 13.16 -8.75 -2.63
CA ASP A 113 13.91 -8.12 -3.72
C ASP A 113 13.47 -6.67 -4.01
N ASN A 114 13.31 -5.88 -2.95
CA ASN A 114 12.89 -4.47 -3.02
C ASN A 114 11.48 -4.25 -3.62
N GLN A 115 10.59 -5.24 -3.47
CA GLN A 115 9.18 -5.16 -3.86
C GLN A 115 8.30 -5.74 -2.77
N LEU A 116 7.07 -5.23 -2.67
CA LEU A 116 6.01 -5.82 -1.85
C LEU A 116 5.30 -6.90 -2.66
N VAL A 117 5.48 -8.13 -2.25
CA VAL A 117 4.91 -9.30 -2.91
C VAL A 117 3.79 -9.86 -2.05
N ASP A 118 2.66 -10.18 -2.67
CA ASP A 118 1.55 -10.88 -2.01
C ASP A 118 1.97 -12.33 -1.73
N ILE A 119 2.05 -12.68 -0.43
CA ILE A 119 2.42 -14.01 0.04
C ILE A 119 1.21 -14.85 0.49
N SER A 120 -0.01 -14.38 0.29
CA SER A 120 -1.24 -15.04 0.79
C SER A 120 -1.44 -16.45 0.26
N GLY A 121 -0.84 -16.80 -0.89
CA GLY A 121 -0.87 -18.13 -1.47
C GLY A 121 0.23 -19.09 -0.97
N THR A 122 1.15 -18.60 -0.14
CA THR A 122 2.30 -19.41 0.33
C THR A 122 1.97 -20.27 1.55
N GLU A 123 2.73 -21.36 1.72
CA GLU A 123 2.63 -22.21 2.91
C GLU A 123 3.07 -21.45 4.18
N GLU A 124 4.10 -20.59 4.07
CA GLU A 124 4.57 -19.73 5.15
C GLU A 124 3.44 -18.83 5.71
N TYR A 125 2.64 -18.24 4.82
CA TYR A 125 1.52 -17.40 5.24
C TYR A 125 0.38 -18.20 5.88
N ARG A 126 0.09 -19.42 5.40
CA ARG A 126 -0.90 -20.30 6.02
C ARG A 126 -0.48 -20.74 7.42
N GLN A 127 0.79 -21.06 7.61
CA GLN A 127 1.35 -21.39 8.93
C GLN A 127 1.26 -20.19 9.87
N TYR A 128 1.63 -18.99 9.42
CA TYR A 128 1.49 -17.75 10.18
C TYR A 128 0.05 -17.50 10.62
N LEU A 129 -0.94 -17.66 9.73
CA LEU A 129 -2.35 -17.49 10.08
C LEU A 129 -2.82 -18.51 11.12
N HIS A 130 -2.39 -19.75 10.99
CA HIS A 130 -2.72 -20.81 11.93
C HIS A 130 -2.12 -20.53 13.32
N GLU A 131 -0.85 -20.13 13.39
CA GLU A 131 -0.19 -19.75 14.66
C GLU A 131 -0.88 -18.54 15.31
N LYS A 132 -1.28 -17.55 14.49
CA LYS A 132 -2.02 -16.37 14.95
C LYS A 132 -3.38 -16.74 15.55
N GLU A 133 -4.14 -17.61 14.88
CA GLU A 133 -5.43 -18.11 15.35
C GLU A 133 -5.29 -18.84 16.69
N ILE A 134 -4.28 -19.71 16.81
CA ILE A 134 -3.95 -20.40 18.06
C ILE A 134 -3.63 -19.39 19.17
N ALA A 135 -2.79 -18.41 18.91
CA ALA A 135 -2.39 -17.39 19.87
C ALA A 135 -3.58 -16.55 20.34
N GLU A 136 -4.47 -16.14 19.43
CA GLU A 136 -5.68 -15.41 19.74
C GLU A 136 -6.64 -16.25 20.59
N ARG A 137 -6.86 -17.52 20.22
CA ARG A 137 -7.73 -18.41 20.99
C ARG A 137 -7.17 -18.68 22.40
N LYS A 138 -5.86 -18.89 22.51
CA LYS A 138 -5.16 -19.02 23.80
C LYS A 138 -5.39 -17.80 24.69
N SER A 139 -5.20 -16.59 24.16
CA SER A 139 -5.42 -15.34 24.90
C SER A 139 -6.87 -15.19 25.37
N GLN A 140 -7.85 -15.59 24.53
CA GLN A 140 -9.27 -15.60 24.90
C GLN A 140 -9.53 -16.55 26.05
N ILE A 141 -9.04 -17.80 25.97
CA ILE A 141 -9.21 -18.80 27.03
C ILE A 141 -8.59 -18.32 28.34
N GLU A 142 -7.40 -17.74 28.32
CA GLU A 142 -6.75 -17.18 29.51
C GLU A 142 -7.58 -16.06 30.15
N SER A 143 -8.20 -15.18 29.34
CA SER A 143 -9.12 -14.14 29.81
C SER A 143 -10.40 -14.71 30.41
N GLU A 144 -11.00 -15.71 29.77
CA GLU A 144 -12.20 -16.40 30.26
C GLU A 144 -11.92 -17.13 31.58
N LEU A 145 -10.76 -17.78 31.70
CA LEU A 145 -10.35 -18.44 32.97
C LEU A 145 -10.19 -17.43 34.10
N LEU A 146 -9.62 -16.26 33.85
CA LEU A 146 -9.48 -15.21 34.86
C LEU A 146 -10.84 -14.69 35.33
N GLU A 147 -11.79 -14.51 34.43
CA GLU A 147 -13.15 -14.11 34.76
C GLU A 147 -13.88 -15.18 35.56
N LEU A 148 -13.75 -16.47 35.18
CA LEU A 148 -14.35 -17.59 35.89
C LEU A 148 -13.74 -17.76 37.30
N ASP A 149 -12.44 -17.55 37.47
CA ASP A 149 -11.80 -17.61 38.80
C ASP A 149 -12.39 -16.56 39.74
N SER A 150 -12.66 -15.34 39.26
CA SER A 150 -13.34 -14.30 40.03
C SER A 150 -14.77 -14.71 40.44
N LYS A 151 -15.51 -15.35 39.54
CA LYS A 151 -16.87 -15.85 39.80
C LYS A 151 -16.86 -17.02 40.80
N ARG A 152 -15.86 -17.91 40.68
CA ARG A 152 -15.68 -19.04 41.62
C ARG A 152 -15.41 -18.57 43.07
N VAL A 153 -14.58 -17.54 43.22
CA VAL A 153 -14.33 -16.96 44.56
C VAL A 153 -15.63 -16.46 45.19
N ARG A 154 -16.48 -15.79 44.44
CA ARG A 154 -17.79 -15.36 44.92
C ARG A 154 -18.71 -16.53 45.24
N ALA A 155 -18.76 -17.55 44.37
CA ALA A 155 -19.58 -18.74 44.60
C ALA A 155 -19.18 -19.56 45.84
N ILE A 156 -17.89 -19.55 46.21
CA ILE A 156 -17.42 -20.15 47.47
C ILE A 156 -17.97 -19.41 48.68
N CYS A 157 -18.12 -18.09 48.60
CA CYS A 157 -18.69 -17.28 49.70
C CYS A 157 -20.20 -17.45 49.85
N GLU A 158 -20.90 -17.96 48.83
CA GLU A 158 -22.34 -18.09 48.76
C GLU A 158 -22.79 -19.53 48.40
N PRO A 159 -22.37 -20.56 49.16
CA PRO A 159 -22.52 -21.98 48.75
C PRO A 159 -23.97 -22.50 48.79
N SER A 160 -24.90 -21.76 49.38
CA SER A 160 -26.31 -22.15 49.49
C SER A 160 -27.13 -21.78 48.24
N ILE A 161 -26.58 -20.96 47.36
CA ILE A 161 -27.31 -20.56 46.13
C ILE A 161 -27.09 -21.63 45.05
N LYS A 162 -28.22 -22.21 44.63
CA LYS A 162 -28.30 -23.26 43.61
C LYS A 162 -29.18 -22.81 42.47
N ASP A 163 -28.91 -23.32 41.26
CA ASP A 163 -29.80 -23.21 40.14
C ASP A 163 -31.15 -23.93 40.47
N GLU A 164 -32.26 -23.23 40.29
CA GLU A 164 -33.60 -23.77 40.65
C GLU A 164 -34.03 -24.94 39.76
N THR A 165 -33.48 -25.04 38.56
CA THR A 165 -33.86 -26.03 37.56
C THR A 165 -32.99 -27.30 37.65
N THR A 166 -31.70 -27.16 37.81
CA THR A 166 -30.73 -28.26 37.83
C THR A 166 -30.36 -28.73 39.23
N GLY A 167 -30.52 -27.88 40.23
CA GLY A 167 -30.06 -28.10 41.63
C GLY A 167 -28.54 -27.98 41.77
N GLU A 168 -27.81 -27.64 40.71
CA GLU A 168 -26.39 -27.49 40.66
C GLU A 168 -25.95 -26.21 41.41
N THR A 169 -24.87 -26.24 42.12
CA THR A 169 -24.31 -25.02 42.75
C THR A 169 -23.60 -24.19 41.68
N TRP A 170 -23.54 -22.85 41.81
CA TRP A 170 -22.78 -22.00 40.97
C TRP A 170 -21.28 -22.36 40.94
N LEU A 171 -20.76 -22.87 42.06
CA LEU A 171 -19.39 -23.35 42.14
C LEU A 171 -19.15 -24.57 41.22
N ASP A 172 -20.08 -25.54 41.22
CA ASP A 172 -19.96 -26.73 40.35
C ASP A 172 -20.04 -26.35 38.86
N TYR A 173 -20.98 -25.45 38.53
CA TYR A 173 -21.11 -24.92 37.19
C TYR A 173 -19.83 -24.23 36.71
N TYR A 174 -19.26 -23.29 37.48
CA TYR A 174 -18.01 -22.62 37.08
C TYR A 174 -16.81 -23.57 37.08
N ASN A 175 -16.74 -24.55 37.94
CA ASN A 175 -15.71 -25.58 37.91
C ASN A 175 -15.74 -26.41 36.62
N SER A 176 -16.95 -26.76 36.13
CA SER A 176 -17.09 -27.49 34.88
C SER A 176 -16.62 -26.68 33.68
N GLN A 177 -16.92 -25.37 33.66
CA GLN A 177 -16.43 -24.46 32.60
C GLN A 177 -14.89 -24.34 32.62
N VAL A 178 -14.29 -24.17 33.80
CA VAL A 178 -12.83 -24.11 33.95
C VAL A 178 -12.16 -25.40 33.47
N LEU A 179 -12.73 -26.56 33.75
CA LEU A 179 -12.19 -27.86 33.30
C LEU A 179 -12.25 -27.96 31.78
N THR A 180 -13.32 -27.51 31.17
CA THR A 180 -13.51 -27.51 29.69
C THR A 180 -12.46 -26.60 29.04
N LEU A 181 -12.31 -25.36 29.49
CA LEU A 181 -11.34 -24.42 28.93
C LEU A 181 -9.89 -24.88 29.13
N ARG A 182 -9.57 -25.46 30.26
CA ARG A 182 -8.22 -26.03 30.52
C ARG A 182 -7.93 -27.25 29.63
N LYS A 183 -8.94 -28.05 29.28
CA LYS A 183 -8.80 -29.14 28.34
C LYS A 183 -8.52 -28.60 26.94
N GLU A 184 -9.33 -27.64 26.48
CA GLU A 184 -9.12 -26.97 25.19
C GLU A 184 -7.72 -26.35 25.10
N LEU A 185 -7.28 -25.64 26.15
CA LEU A 185 -5.96 -25.03 26.19
C LEU A 185 -4.80 -26.06 26.02
N ARG A 186 -4.97 -27.29 26.51
CA ARG A 186 -3.99 -28.36 26.34
C ARG A 186 -4.00 -28.96 24.94
N GLU A 187 -5.15 -28.93 24.27
CA GLU A 187 -5.30 -29.46 22.90
C GLU A 187 -4.79 -28.49 21.84
N ILE A 188 -4.69 -27.19 22.15
CA ILE A 188 -4.18 -26.15 21.28
C ILE A 188 -2.66 -26.00 21.34
N ILE A 189 -2.02 -26.41 22.43
CA ILE A 189 -0.55 -26.37 22.62
C ILE A 189 0.08 -27.63 22.07
#